data_9d2ea811d7e0930c3256a0b9312e3006
#
_entry.id   9d2ea811d7e0930c3256a0b9312e3006
#
_cell.length_a   1.000
_cell.length_b   1.000
_cell.length_c   1.000
_cell.angle_alpha   90.00
_cell.angle_beta   90.00
_cell.angle_gamma   90.00
#
_symmetry.space_group_name_H-M   'P 1'
#
loop_
_entity.id
_entity.type
_entity.pdbx_description
1 polymer ?
#
loop_
_entity_poly.entity_id
_entity_poly.type
_entity_poly.pdbx_seq_one_letter_code
_entity_poly.pdbx_strand_id
1 'polypeptide(L)'
;MARDAARNATAKDVRHLSDALDANYKSIGHIRRFEDSDVAFHYVIATIPKNPIYVVMHRAIIDWLVDQRRVTLSYPGQNRVAFDAHVAIFEAIKAHDPELADARMRSHLDQVGKLYWKVRRAGN
;
A
#
# COMPACT_ATOMS: atom_id res chain seq x y z
N MET A 1 -5.17 10.46 2.03
CA MET A 1 -5.81 9.17 2.40
C MET A 1 -5.23 8.59 3.67
N ALA A 2 -3.94 8.32 3.72
CA ALA A 2 -3.31 7.76 4.94
C ALA A 2 -3.43 8.69 6.16
N ARG A 3 -3.32 9.99 5.96
CA ARG A 3 -3.49 11.00 7.01
C ARG A 3 -4.88 10.90 7.65
N ASP A 4 -5.92 10.85 6.83
CA ASP A 4 -7.30 10.75 7.32
C ASP A 4 -7.58 9.39 7.94
N ALA A 5 -6.96 8.33 7.43
CA ALA A 5 -7.04 7.00 8.03
C ALA A 5 -6.47 7.01 9.45
N ALA A 6 -5.30 7.64 9.66
CA ALA A 6 -4.67 7.73 10.97
C ALA A 6 -5.54 8.52 11.97
N ARG A 7 -6.22 9.58 11.50
CA ARG A 7 -7.13 10.37 12.36
C ARG A 7 -8.36 9.60 12.79
N ASN A 8 -8.88 8.73 11.92
CA ASN A 8 -10.23 8.16 12.07
C ASN A 8 -10.25 6.66 12.38
N ALA A 9 -9.11 5.98 12.43
CA ALA A 9 -9.07 4.54 12.61
C ALA A 9 -9.65 4.12 13.96
N THR A 10 -10.62 3.22 13.91
CA THR A 10 -11.15 2.55 15.11
C THR A 10 -10.30 1.32 15.42
N ALA A 11 -10.52 0.70 16.60
CA ALA A 11 -9.87 -0.56 16.94
C ALA A 11 -10.21 -1.67 15.90
N LYS A 12 -11.43 -1.67 15.39
CA LYS A 12 -11.85 -2.61 14.35
C LYS A 12 -11.10 -2.36 13.03
N ASP A 13 -10.94 -1.09 12.65
CA ASP A 13 -10.18 -0.71 11.46
C ASP A 13 -8.72 -1.17 11.56
N VAL A 14 -8.10 -0.97 12.73
CA VAL A 14 -6.72 -1.40 12.98
C VAL A 14 -6.60 -2.92 12.86
N ARG A 15 -7.57 -3.67 13.38
CA ARG A 15 -7.58 -5.14 13.24
C ARG A 15 -7.69 -5.57 11.77
N HIS A 16 -8.58 -4.95 11.01
CA HIS A 16 -8.74 -5.25 9.58
C HIS A 16 -7.44 -4.96 8.82
N LEU A 17 -6.80 -3.84 9.14
CA LEU A 17 -5.54 -3.46 8.50
C LEU A 17 -4.42 -4.44 8.89
N SER A 18 -4.39 -4.86 10.16
CA SER A 18 -3.43 -5.87 10.64
C SER A 18 -3.61 -7.19 9.91
N ASP A 19 -4.86 -7.63 9.69
CA ASP A 19 -5.14 -8.86 8.95
C ASP A 19 -4.69 -8.76 7.49
N ALA A 20 -4.92 -7.62 6.85
CA ALA A 20 -4.45 -7.38 5.49
C ALA A 20 -2.91 -7.37 5.41
N LEU A 21 -2.27 -6.78 6.41
CA LEU A 21 -0.80 -6.77 6.51
C LEU A 21 -0.24 -8.18 6.68
N ASP A 22 -0.88 -9.00 7.50
CA ASP A 22 -0.47 -10.39 7.71
C ASP A 22 -0.59 -11.21 6.41
N ALA A 23 -1.68 -11.06 5.68
CA ALA A 23 -1.87 -11.68 4.38
C ALA A 23 -0.79 -11.24 3.38
N ASN A 24 -0.41 -9.97 3.41
CA ASN A 24 0.67 -9.42 2.59
C ASN A 24 2.01 -10.07 2.93
N TYR A 25 2.32 -10.20 4.22
CA TYR A 25 3.54 -10.88 4.66
C TYR A 25 3.61 -12.32 4.15
N LYS A 26 2.52 -13.07 4.27
CA LYS A 26 2.45 -14.47 3.83
C LYS A 26 2.57 -14.62 2.31
N SER A 27 2.38 -13.55 1.57
CA SER A 27 2.43 -13.53 0.10
C SER A 27 3.80 -13.19 -0.46
N ILE A 28 4.77 -12.82 0.38
CA ILE A 28 6.12 -12.49 -0.07
C ILE A 28 6.71 -13.68 -0.85
N GLY A 29 7.22 -13.38 -2.04
CA GLY A 29 7.79 -14.41 -2.93
C GLY A 29 6.79 -15.05 -3.89
N HIS A 30 5.50 -14.71 -3.78
CA HIS A 30 4.43 -15.21 -4.68
C HIS A 30 3.82 -14.01 -5.41
N ILE A 31 4.27 -13.73 -6.62
CA ILE A 31 3.99 -12.47 -7.34
C ILE A 31 2.50 -12.12 -7.36
N ARG A 32 1.64 -13.02 -7.82
CA ARG A 32 0.21 -12.74 -7.92
C ARG A 32 -0.45 -12.58 -6.56
N ARG A 33 -0.11 -13.43 -5.61
CA ARG A 33 -0.65 -13.32 -4.24
C ARG A 33 -0.21 -12.03 -3.59
N PHE A 34 1.04 -11.63 -3.81
CA PHE A 34 1.54 -10.37 -3.27
C PHE A 34 0.82 -9.19 -3.91
N GLU A 35 0.63 -9.21 -5.22
CA GLU A 35 -0.14 -8.18 -5.93
C GLU A 35 -1.54 -8.02 -5.34
N ASP A 36 -2.26 -9.14 -5.16
CA ASP A 36 -3.61 -9.12 -4.61
C ASP A 36 -3.63 -8.61 -3.16
N SER A 37 -2.69 -9.04 -2.33
CA SER A 37 -2.61 -8.61 -0.93
C SER A 37 -2.16 -7.16 -0.81
N ASP A 38 -1.34 -6.67 -1.72
CA ASP A 38 -0.95 -5.26 -1.81
C ASP A 38 -2.19 -4.38 -2.08
N VAL A 39 -2.97 -4.76 -3.08
CA VAL A 39 -4.22 -4.07 -3.41
C VAL A 39 -5.17 -4.09 -2.21
N ALA A 40 -5.33 -5.25 -1.56
CA ALA A 40 -6.22 -5.39 -0.41
C ALA A 40 -5.77 -4.52 0.78
N PHE A 41 -4.47 -4.42 1.05
CA PHE A 41 -3.95 -3.59 2.12
C PHE A 41 -4.31 -2.11 1.88
N HIS A 42 -4.05 -1.60 0.69
CA HIS A 42 -4.36 -0.21 0.34
C HIS A 42 -5.87 0.05 0.31
N TYR A 43 -6.66 -0.96 -0.07
CA TYR A 43 -8.12 -0.84 -0.04
C TYR A 43 -8.63 -0.62 1.38
N VAL A 44 -8.13 -1.38 2.36
CA VAL A 44 -8.52 -1.20 3.77
C VAL A 44 -8.24 0.23 4.21
N ILE A 45 -7.06 0.77 3.88
CA ILE A 45 -6.73 2.17 4.21
C ILE A 45 -7.75 3.13 3.61
N ALA A 46 -8.15 2.90 2.36
CA ALA A 46 -9.13 3.75 1.68
C ALA A 46 -10.52 3.70 2.34
N THR A 47 -10.87 2.63 3.03
CA THR A 47 -12.17 2.49 3.70
C THR A 47 -12.22 3.14 5.08
N ILE A 48 -11.08 3.33 5.74
CA ILE A 48 -11.03 3.82 7.13
C ILE A 48 -11.68 5.19 7.30
N PRO A 49 -11.42 6.20 6.44
CA PRO A 49 -12.01 7.52 6.60
C PRO A 49 -13.53 7.57 6.43
N LYS A 50 -14.15 6.49 5.97
CA LYS A 50 -15.61 6.42 5.70
C LYS A 50 -16.07 7.42 4.65
N ASN A 51 -15.20 7.75 3.70
CA ASN A 51 -15.51 8.66 2.59
C ASN A 51 -15.53 7.84 1.29
N PRO A 52 -16.69 7.69 0.63
CA PRO A 52 -16.80 6.90 -0.60
C PRO A 52 -15.86 7.36 -1.73
N ILE A 53 -15.48 8.63 -1.73
CA ILE A 53 -14.59 9.18 -2.75
C ILE A 53 -13.23 8.47 -2.73
N TYR A 54 -12.68 8.18 -1.54
CA TYR A 54 -11.41 7.46 -1.43
C TYR A 54 -11.50 6.06 -2.02
N VAL A 55 -12.64 5.37 -1.80
CA VAL A 55 -12.84 4.02 -2.35
C VAL A 55 -12.93 4.06 -3.88
N VAL A 56 -13.66 5.02 -4.44
CA VAL A 56 -13.79 5.20 -5.89
C VAL A 56 -12.43 5.53 -6.52
N MET A 57 -11.68 6.45 -5.90
CA MET A 57 -10.35 6.81 -6.37
C MET A 57 -9.39 5.62 -6.32
N HIS A 58 -9.44 4.83 -5.25
CA HIS A 58 -8.60 3.65 -5.12
C HIS A 58 -8.88 2.66 -6.26
N ARG A 59 -10.17 2.38 -6.55
CA ARG A 59 -10.54 1.47 -7.64
C ARG A 59 -10.04 1.96 -8.99
N ALA A 60 -10.18 3.27 -9.26
CA ALA A 60 -9.71 3.85 -10.51
C ALA A 60 -8.19 3.71 -10.65
N ILE A 61 -7.44 3.98 -9.58
CA ILE A 61 -5.98 3.89 -9.56
C ILE A 61 -5.55 2.44 -9.77
N ILE A 62 -6.21 1.48 -9.12
CA ILE A 62 -5.89 0.06 -9.28
C ILE A 62 -6.03 -0.37 -10.74
N ASP A 63 -7.10 0.06 -11.41
CA ASP A 63 -7.33 -0.29 -12.81
C ASP A 63 -6.29 0.37 -13.74
N TRP A 64 -5.94 1.62 -13.48
CA TRP A 64 -4.98 2.36 -14.31
C TRP A 64 -3.54 1.89 -14.14
N LEU A 65 -3.17 1.45 -12.93
CA LEU A 65 -1.78 1.16 -12.57
C LEU A 65 -1.48 -0.34 -12.50
N VAL A 66 -2.32 -1.18 -13.12
CA VAL A 66 -2.09 -2.63 -13.17
C VAL A 66 -0.68 -2.97 -13.71
N ASP A 67 -0.32 -2.37 -14.84
CA ASP A 67 0.98 -2.62 -15.46
C ASP A 67 2.14 -2.14 -14.58
N GLN A 68 2.04 -0.93 -14.04
CA GLN A 68 3.06 -0.38 -13.14
C GLN A 68 3.26 -1.27 -11.92
N ARG A 69 2.17 -1.73 -11.32
CA ARG A 69 2.21 -2.59 -10.14
C ARG A 69 2.89 -3.92 -10.45
N ARG A 70 2.56 -4.55 -11.58
CA ARG A 70 3.18 -5.81 -11.99
C ARG A 70 4.66 -5.65 -12.26
N VAL A 71 5.05 -4.59 -12.94
CA VAL A 71 6.46 -4.30 -13.24
C VAL A 71 7.26 -4.14 -11.95
N THR A 72 6.78 -3.34 -11.02
CA THR A 72 7.52 -3.07 -9.78
C THR A 72 7.54 -4.26 -8.84
N LEU A 73 6.39 -4.94 -8.65
CA LEU A 73 6.32 -6.09 -7.74
C LEU A 73 7.05 -7.32 -8.26
N SER A 74 7.30 -7.39 -9.57
CA SER A 74 8.09 -8.46 -10.17
C SER A 74 9.61 -8.22 -10.04
N TYR A 75 10.02 -7.02 -9.64
CA TYR A 75 11.43 -6.72 -9.46
C TYR A 75 11.98 -7.48 -8.23
N PRO A 76 13.17 -8.14 -8.37
CA PRO A 76 13.72 -8.93 -7.26
C PRO A 76 13.85 -8.13 -5.98
N GLY A 77 13.35 -8.67 -4.87
CA GLY A 77 13.40 -8.05 -3.56
C GLY A 77 12.32 -7.00 -3.28
N GLN A 78 11.55 -6.58 -4.29
CA GLN A 78 10.56 -5.50 -4.11
C GLN A 78 9.40 -5.92 -3.20
N ASN A 79 9.01 -7.20 -3.20
CA ASN A 79 7.96 -7.66 -2.28
C ASN A 79 8.31 -7.33 -0.83
N ARG A 80 9.56 -7.59 -0.42
CA ARG A 80 10.02 -7.30 0.94
C ARG A 80 10.07 -5.80 1.20
N VAL A 81 10.57 -5.03 0.25
CA VAL A 81 10.64 -3.56 0.35
C VAL A 81 9.23 -2.98 0.51
N ALA A 82 8.29 -3.43 -0.30
CA ALA A 82 6.90 -2.97 -0.23
C ALA A 82 6.26 -3.39 1.11
N PHE A 83 6.46 -4.62 1.55
CA PHE A 83 5.93 -5.08 2.83
C PHE A 83 6.46 -4.23 3.99
N ASP A 84 7.76 -3.97 4.03
CA ASP A 84 8.37 -3.16 5.10
C ASP A 84 7.79 -1.73 5.10
N ALA A 85 7.52 -1.16 3.92
CA ALA A 85 6.85 0.12 3.81
C ALA A 85 5.42 0.06 4.34
N HIS A 86 4.69 -1.03 4.06
CA HIS A 86 3.33 -1.23 4.57
C HIS A 86 3.33 -1.32 6.11
N VAL A 87 4.32 -1.99 6.72
CA VAL A 87 4.47 -2.03 8.18
C VAL A 87 4.61 -0.62 8.74
N ALA A 88 5.45 0.21 8.14
CA ALA A 88 5.67 1.58 8.60
C ALA A 88 4.38 2.42 8.52
N ILE A 89 3.61 2.26 7.45
CA ILE A 89 2.32 2.93 7.29
C ILE A 89 1.33 2.44 8.36
N PHE A 90 1.25 1.13 8.55
CA PHE A 90 0.37 0.52 9.55
C PHE A 90 0.67 1.03 10.95
N GLU A 91 1.94 1.06 11.33
CA GLU A 91 2.33 1.52 12.68
C GLU A 91 1.95 2.99 12.91
N ALA A 92 2.09 3.84 11.89
CA ALA A 92 1.68 5.24 11.98
C ALA A 92 0.17 5.39 12.13
N ILE A 93 -0.62 4.60 11.40
CA ILE A 93 -2.08 4.61 11.50
C ILE A 93 -2.52 4.10 12.88
N LYS A 94 -1.94 3.01 13.35
CA LYS A 94 -2.22 2.43 14.67
C LYS A 94 -1.92 3.42 15.80
N ALA A 95 -0.85 4.20 15.64
CA ALA A 95 -0.45 5.22 16.63
C ALA A 95 -1.28 6.51 16.52
N HIS A 96 -2.21 6.59 15.56
CA HIS A 96 -2.99 7.80 15.29
C HIS A 96 -2.09 9.02 15.05
N ASP A 97 -1.04 8.83 14.25
CA ASP A 97 -0.11 9.89 13.87
C ASP A 97 -0.32 10.27 12.40
N PRO A 98 -1.20 11.27 12.10
CA PRO A 98 -1.54 11.62 10.72
C PRO A 98 -0.34 12.08 9.89
N GLU A 99 0.55 12.87 10.49
CA GLU A 99 1.70 13.42 9.77
C GLU A 99 2.69 12.30 9.41
N LEU A 100 2.93 11.37 10.34
CA LEU A 100 3.81 10.25 10.07
C LEU A 100 3.19 9.30 9.04
N ALA A 101 1.88 9.02 9.13
CA ALA A 101 1.19 8.18 8.16
C ALA A 101 1.31 8.76 6.75
N ASP A 102 1.11 10.07 6.60
CA ASP A 102 1.27 10.76 5.33
C ASP A 102 2.70 10.65 4.80
N ALA A 103 3.69 10.89 5.67
CA ALA A 103 5.10 10.82 5.30
C ALA A 103 5.51 9.42 4.86
N ARG A 104 5.05 8.38 5.57
CA ARG A 104 5.35 6.99 5.23
C ARG A 104 4.70 6.57 3.91
N MET A 105 3.46 7.00 3.67
CA MET A 105 2.79 6.71 2.40
C MET A 105 3.49 7.41 1.23
N ARG A 106 3.85 8.68 1.38
CA ARG A 106 4.57 9.42 0.34
C ARG A 106 5.92 8.76 0.01
N SER A 107 6.66 8.37 1.04
CA SER A 107 7.95 7.69 0.88
C SER A 107 7.78 6.37 0.12
N HIS A 108 6.73 5.60 0.45
CA HIS A 108 6.41 4.35 -0.23
C HIS A 108 6.10 4.57 -1.70
N LEU A 109 5.19 5.50 -2.00
CA LEU A 109 4.80 5.79 -3.39
C LEU A 109 5.97 6.36 -4.21
N ASP A 110 6.82 7.17 -3.60
CA ASP A 110 8.00 7.71 -4.24
C ASP A 110 9.00 6.61 -4.61
N GLN A 111 9.24 5.67 -3.71
CA GLN A 111 10.12 4.52 -3.95
C GLN A 111 9.59 3.66 -5.11
N VAL A 112 8.30 3.37 -5.12
CA VAL A 112 7.67 2.58 -6.18
C VAL A 112 7.77 3.31 -7.53
N GLY A 113 7.51 4.61 -7.55
CA GLY A 113 7.62 5.42 -8.77
C GLY A 113 9.03 5.44 -9.34
N LYS A 114 10.02 5.63 -8.48
CA LYS A 114 11.43 5.62 -8.89
C LYS A 114 11.84 4.25 -9.43
N LEU A 115 11.41 3.19 -8.79
CA LEU A 115 11.69 1.82 -9.25
C LEU A 115 11.06 1.57 -10.63
N TYR A 116 9.81 1.98 -10.82
CA TYR A 116 9.13 1.82 -12.10
C TYR A 116 9.91 2.43 -13.24
N TRP A 117 10.33 3.69 -13.10
CA TRP A 117 11.09 4.38 -14.14
C TRP A 117 12.46 3.78 -14.35
N LYS A 118 13.13 3.32 -13.30
CA LYS A 118 14.41 2.61 -13.40
C LYS A 118 14.26 1.34 -14.25
N VAL A 119 13.22 0.53 -13.98
CA VAL A 119 12.99 -0.72 -14.71
C VAL A 119 12.64 -0.44 -16.17
N ARG A 120 11.77 0.56 -16.42
CA ARG A 120 11.38 0.93 -17.79
C ARG A 120 12.58 1.43 -18.61
N ARG A 121 13.44 2.25 -18.03
CA ARG A 121 14.65 2.75 -18.73
C ARG A 121 15.63 1.62 -19.04
N ALA A 122 15.78 0.66 -18.13
CA ALA A 122 16.66 -0.49 -18.35
C ALA A 122 16.11 -1.45 -19.41
N GLY A 123 14.79 -1.52 -19.56
CA GLY A 123 14.12 -2.39 -20.53
C GLY A 123 14.11 -1.84 -21.96
N ASN A 124 14.53 -0.61 -22.16
CA ASN A 124 14.65 0.01 -23.48
C ASN A 124 16.09 -0.06 -23.97
#